data_021033d72996b742e4d236d5634f5e1b
#
_entry.id   021033d72996b742e4d236d5634f5e1b
#
_cell.length_a   1.000
_cell.length_b   1.000
_cell.length_c   1.000
_cell.angle_alpha   90.00
_cell.angle_beta   90.00
_cell.angle_gamma   90.00
#
_symmetry.space_group_name_H-M   'P 1'
#
loop_
_entity.id
_entity.type
_entity.pdbx_description
1 polymer ?
#
loop_
_entity_poly.entity_id
_entity_poly.type
_entity_poly.pdbx_seq_one_letter_code
_entity_poly.pdbx_strand_id
1 'polypeptide(L)'
;MAELAISKSNVLIDVTPTIIADPGTGENAANISDPDHSLNYTSGTSTGDFAVSYGTQTAIGYLAISGHTAATPVSAQQARISIYDGVTLIDSVLLDRNNNVMFTFPEMDFADLTVRFFTVPNNYQMTVSFIAAGQYLAIETGQQAGYARNWLNRHVTQRSNSTLEVGPISSTQRAKALKGTLSLPNELAIFTEGTWQDFIDFSFEQPFFIKEFQDKPESSYICYDPMPGVKSHPQTPTLDVITLKFTVYNGL
;
A
#
# COMPACT_ATOMS: atom_id res chain seq x y z
N MET A 1 16.45 -7.29 12.62
CA MET A 1 15.96 -8.30 11.66
C MET A 1 14.92 -7.60 10.80
N ALA A 2 14.85 -7.87 9.51
CA ALA A 2 13.86 -7.25 8.66
C ALA A 2 12.50 -7.88 8.99
N GLU A 3 11.62 -7.11 9.56
CA GLU A 3 10.27 -7.52 9.91
C GLU A 3 9.36 -7.21 8.72
N LEU A 4 8.67 -8.24 8.23
CA LEU A 4 7.65 -8.08 7.21
C LEU A 4 6.35 -7.67 7.89
N ALA A 5 5.68 -6.63 7.42
CA ALA A 5 4.36 -6.24 7.89
C ALA A 5 3.31 -6.46 6.81
N ILE A 6 2.16 -7.02 7.20
CA ILE A 6 1.01 -7.25 6.32
C ILE A 6 -0.21 -6.61 6.96
N SER A 7 -0.92 -5.73 6.27
CA SER A 7 -2.18 -5.17 6.79
C SER A 7 -3.23 -6.27 6.95
N LYS A 8 -3.92 -6.29 8.09
CA LYS A 8 -4.95 -7.31 8.40
C LYS A 8 -6.34 -6.74 8.66
N SER A 9 -6.49 -5.44 8.64
CA SER A 9 -7.78 -4.75 8.71
C SER A 9 -7.68 -3.38 8.05
N ASN A 10 -8.80 -2.81 7.65
CA ASN A 10 -8.89 -1.43 7.19
C ASN A 10 -10.14 -0.78 7.80
N VAL A 11 -9.93 0.13 8.74
CA VAL A 11 -11.00 0.84 9.43
C VAL A 11 -11.45 2.11 8.70
N LEU A 12 -10.74 2.51 7.63
CA LEU A 12 -11.06 3.71 6.86
C LEU A 12 -11.97 3.43 5.66
N ILE A 13 -12.27 2.17 5.37
CA ILE A 13 -13.21 1.83 4.31
C ILE A 13 -14.57 2.46 4.64
N ASP A 14 -15.21 3.05 3.64
CA ASP A 14 -16.49 3.77 3.80
C ASP A 14 -16.44 5.02 4.71
N VAL A 15 -15.26 5.39 5.23
CA VAL A 15 -15.08 6.64 5.96
C VAL A 15 -14.77 7.76 4.98
N THR A 16 -15.69 8.69 4.79
CA THR A 16 -15.41 9.89 3.99
C THR A 16 -14.50 10.83 4.78
N PRO A 17 -13.26 11.08 4.31
CA PRO A 17 -12.35 11.98 4.99
C PRO A 17 -12.79 13.44 4.86
N THR A 18 -12.37 14.24 5.83
CA THR A 18 -12.50 15.71 5.76
C THR A 18 -11.24 16.31 5.19
N ILE A 19 -11.35 17.09 4.12
CA ILE A 19 -10.22 17.86 3.59
C ILE A 19 -10.00 19.07 4.50
N ILE A 20 -8.88 19.10 5.23
CA ILE A 20 -8.54 20.18 6.17
C ILE A 20 -7.55 21.19 5.58
N ALA A 21 -6.82 20.80 4.55
CA ALA A 21 -5.98 21.70 3.74
C ALA A 21 -5.97 21.19 2.30
N ASP A 22 -6.25 22.08 1.36
CA ASP A 22 -6.15 21.84 -0.07
C ASP A 22 -5.66 23.11 -0.73
N PRO A 23 -4.61 23.06 -1.56
CA PRO A 23 -4.12 24.22 -2.29
C PRO A 23 -5.08 24.73 -3.38
N GLY A 24 -6.32 24.29 -3.40
CA GLY A 24 -7.38 24.72 -4.32
C GLY A 24 -8.68 24.01 -4.01
N THR A 25 -9.55 23.89 -4.99
CA THR A 25 -10.78 23.10 -4.88
C THR A 25 -10.52 21.71 -5.46
N GLY A 26 -10.25 20.74 -4.60
CA GLY A 26 -10.17 19.33 -4.97
C GLY A 26 -11.56 18.72 -5.14
N GLU A 27 -11.61 17.60 -5.83
CA GLU A 27 -12.84 16.87 -6.11
C GLU A 27 -12.79 15.45 -5.52
N ASN A 28 -14.00 14.93 -5.16
CA ASN A 28 -14.23 13.52 -4.82
C ASN A 28 -13.42 12.99 -3.61
N ALA A 29 -13.49 13.67 -2.46
CA ALA A 29 -12.81 13.24 -1.23
C ALA A 29 -13.13 11.79 -0.82
N ALA A 30 -14.36 11.29 -1.07
CA ALA A 30 -14.74 9.92 -0.77
C ALA A 30 -13.89 8.87 -1.52
N ASN A 31 -13.35 9.22 -2.69
CA ASN A 31 -12.52 8.30 -3.49
C ASN A 31 -11.23 7.90 -2.78
N ILE A 32 -10.76 8.69 -1.79
CA ILE A 32 -9.51 8.37 -1.04
C ILE A 32 -9.68 7.12 -0.18
N SER A 33 -10.90 6.79 0.23
CA SER A 33 -11.20 5.61 1.04
C SER A 33 -11.76 4.43 0.24
N ASP A 34 -11.93 4.61 -1.09
CA ASP A 34 -12.42 3.57 -1.99
C ASP A 34 -11.25 2.74 -2.53
N PRO A 35 -11.26 1.41 -2.38
CA PRO A 35 -10.20 0.56 -2.89
C PRO A 35 -10.17 0.44 -4.43
N ASP A 36 -11.14 1.02 -5.15
CA ASP A 36 -11.11 1.08 -6.61
C ASP A 36 -10.10 2.13 -7.10
N HIS A 37 -8.93 1.66 -7.51
CA HIS A 37 -7.86 2.50 -8.03
C HIS A 37 -8.17 3.25 -9.34
N SER A 38 -9.30 2.97 -9.98
CA SER A 38 -9.79 3.79 -11.09
C SER A 38 -10.35 5.13 -10.61
N LEU A 39 -10.69 5.22 -9.32
CA LEU A 39 -11.16 6.42 -8.65
C LEU A 39 -9.98 7.12 -7.97
N ASN A 40 -9.90 8.42 -8.13
CA ASN A 40 -8.86 9.25 -7.53
C ASN A 40 -9.47 10.48 -6.88
N TYR A 41 -8.84 10.93 -5.81
CA TYR A 41 -8.94 12.31 -5.40
C TYR A 41 -7.91 13.13 -6.16
N THR A 42 -8.30 14.29 -6.66
CA THR A 42 -7.41 15.24 -7.33
C THR A 42 -7.42 16.55 -6.55
N SER A 43 -6.25 16.99 -6.07
CA SER A 43 -6.11 18.24 -5.32
C SER A 43 -6.30 19.46 -6.22
N GLY A 44 -6.49 20.62 -5.61
CA GLY A 44 -6.40 21.90 -6.31
C GLY A 44 -5.02 22.19 -6.91
N THR A 45 -4.92 23.27 -7.66
CA THR A 45 -3.72 23.63 -8.46
C THR A 45 -2.82 24.68 -7.80
N SER A 46 -3.20 25.23 -6.65
CA SER A 46 -2.39 26.23 -5.95
C SER A 46 -1.23 25.59 -5.21
N THR A 47 -0.19 26.37 -4.89
CA THR A 47 0.90 25.90 -4.04
C THR A 47 0.45 25.78 -2.57
N GLY A 48 0.76 24.68 -1.92
CA GLY A 48 0.45 24.48 -0.51
C GLY A 48 0.48 23.02 -0.08
N ASP A 49 0.11 22.79 1.14
CA ASP A 49 -0.04 21.44 1.68
C ASP A 49 -1.42 20.91 1.34
N PHE A 50 -1.47 19.62 1.05
CA PHE A 50 -2.71 18.86 1.03
C PHE A 50 -2.83 18.06 2.31
N ALA A 51 -3.97 18.10 3.00
CA ALA A 51 -4.17 17.34 4.22
C ALA A 51 -5.62 16.85 4.35
N VAL A 52 -5.75 15.62 4.82
CA VAL A 52 -7.03 14.96 5.10
C VAL A 52 -7.08 14.49 6.54
N SER A 53 -8.24 14.63 7.19
CA SER A 53 -8.53 14.12 8.53
C SER A 53 -9.61 13.04 8.43
N TYR A 54 -9.41 11.97 9.18
CA TYR A 54 -10.36 10.90 9.41
C TYR A 54 -11.00 10.96 10.79
N GLY A 55 -10.69 12.02 11.59
CA GLY A 55 -11.18 12.18 12.95
C GLY A 55 -10.67 11.09 13.89
N THR A 56 -11.47 10.77 14.89
CA THR A 56 -11.11 9.75 15.91
C THR A 56 -11.09 8.36 15.30
N GLN A 57 -9.97 7.67 15.46
CA GLN A 57 -9.77 6.28 15.03
C GLN A 57 -9.14 5.47 16.15
N THR A 58 -9.48 4.19 16.25
CA THR A 58 -8.99 3.31 17.32
C THR A 58 -8.24 2.11 16.77
N ALA A 59 -7.32 1.57 17.58
CA ALA A 59 -6.56 0.37 17.27
C ALA A 59 -5.80 0.44 15.93
N ILE A 60 -5.15 1.58 15.66
CA ILE A 60 -4.36 1.78 14.45
C ILE A 60 -2.91 1.41 14.71
N GLY A 61 -2.37 0.45 13.96
CA GLY A 61 -0.96 0.07 13.97
C GLY A 61 -0.27 0.35 12.64
N TYR A 62 -1.03 0.60 11.56
CA TYR A 62 -0.46 1.01 10.28
C TYR A 62 -1.31 2.08 9.59
N LEU A 63 -0.66 2.82 8.70
CA LEU A 63 -1.32 3.65 7.69
C LEU A 63 -0.61 3.45 6.35
N ALA A 64 -1.38 3.18 5.31
CA ALA A 64 -0.86 2.95 3.96
C ALA A 64 -1.51 3.86 2.93
N ILE A 65 -0.73 4.24 1.91
CA ILE A 65 -1.15 5.17 0.85
C ILE A 65 -0.71 4.58 -0.48
N SER A 66 -1.63 4.54 -1.43
CA SER A 66 -1.39 4.01 -2.77
C SER A 66 -1.88 4.97 -3.85
N GLY A 67 -1.25 4.91 -5.02
CA GLY A 67 -1.66 5.67 -6.21
C GLY A 67 -1.53 7.19 -6.03
N HIS A 68 -0.50 7.66 -5.30
CA HIS A 68 -0.25 9.09 -5.16
C HIS A 68 0.78 9.59 -6.18
N THR A 69 0.69 10.87 -6.52
CA THR A 69 1.64 11.56 -7.39
C THR A 69 2.42 12.65 -6.65
N ALA A 70 2.52 12.56 -5.32
CA ALA A 70 3.11 13.58 -4.46
C ALA A 70 4.62 13.81 -4.71
N ALA A 71 5.34 12.78 -5.17
CA ALA A 71 6.78 12.87 -5.46
C ALA A 71 7.09 13.37 -6.87
N THR A 72 6.10 13.74 -7.68
CA THR A 72 6.36 14.23 -9.04
C THR A 72 7.13 15.54 -8.98
N PRO A 73 8.37 15.59 -9.48
CA PRO A 73 9.29 16.67 -9.17
C PRO A 73 8.99 17.90 -10.01
N VAL A 74 8.53 18.97 -9.40
CA VAL A 74 8.48 20.30 -10.00
C VAL A 74 9.19 21.34 -9.13
N SER A 75 9.66 20.98 -7.95
CA SER A 75 10.36 21.89 -7.06
C SER A 75 11.67 21.29 -6.52
N ALA A 76 12.60 22.16 -6.14
CA ALA A 76 13.83 21.79 -5.45
C ALA A 76 13.59 21.26 -4.01
N GLN A 77 12.34 21.21 -3.57
CA GLN A 77 11.96 20.70 -2.26
C GLN A 77 11.47 19.26 -2.41
N GLN A 78 12.01 18.41 -1.57
CA GLN A 78 11.63 17.00 -1.51
C GLN A 78 10.22 16.87 -0.91
N ALA A 79 9.33 16.19 -1.60
CA ALA A 79 7.98 15.92 -1.13
C ALA A 79 8.02 15.05 0.14
N ARG A 80 7.09 15.29 1.05
CA ARG A 80 6.98 14.54 2.30
C ARG A 80 5.55 14.17 2.60
N ILE A 81 5.35 12.94 3.07
CA ILE A 81 4.09 12.51 3.68
C ILE A 81 4.32 12.41 5.19
N SER A 82 3.38 12.90 5.97
CA SER A 82 3.43 12.84 7.44
C SER A 82 2.08 12.46 8.01
N ILE A 83 2.11 11.71 9.12
CA ILE A 83 0.95 11.29 9.90
C ILE A 83 0.93 12.06 11.20
N TYR A 84 -0.22 12.55 11.57
CA TYR A 84 -0.43 13.29 12.82
C TYR A 84 -1.58 12.69 13.63
N ASP A 85 -1.47 12.82 14.95
CA ASP A 85 -2.60 12.78 15.85
C ASP A 85 -2.88 14.22 16.32
N GLY A 86 -3.90 14.83 15.75
CA GLY A 86 -4.15 16.25 15.88
C GLY A 86 -2.96 17.09 15.41
N VAL A 87 -2.22 17.69 16.35
CA VAL A 87 -1.01 18.48 16.07
C VAL A 87 0.30 17.71 16.28
N THR A 88 0.23 16.49 16.83
CA THR A 88 1.41 15.70 17.19
C THR A 88 1.85 14.87 15.99
N LEU A 89 3.09 15.05 15.52
CA LEU A 89 3.68 14.22 14.47
C LEU A 89 3.94 12.82 15.03
N ILE A 90 3.38 11.80 14.35
CA ILE A 90 3.59 10.39 14.67
C ILE A 90 4.74 9.83 13.83
N ASP A 91 4.68 10.01 12.49
CA ASP A 91 5.72 9.53 11.59
C ASP A 91 5.75 10.34 10.29
N SER A 92 6.86 10.27 9.55
CA SER A 92 6.97 10.94 8.26
C SER A 92 7.98 10.26 7.34
N VAL A 93 7.76 10.37 6.03
CA VAL A 93 8.68 9.91 5.00
C VAL A 93 8.93 10.98 3.95
N LEU A 94 10.19 11.11 3.53
CA LEU A 94 10.58 11.90 2.37
C LEU A 94 10.45 11.03 1.11
N LEU A 95 9.81 11.57 0.09
CA LEU A 95 9.52 10.85 -1.14
C LEU A 95 10.50 11.25 -2.24
N ASP A 96 11.11 10.28 -2.87
CA ASP A 96 11.88 10.45 -4.10
C ASP A 96 11.12 9.91 -5.34
N ARG A 97 10.07 9.14 -5.11
CA ARG A 97 9.22 8.50 -6.12
C ARG A 97 7.77 8.40 -5.68
N ASN A 98 6.88 8.18 -6.64
CA ASN A 98 5.45 7.90 -6.40
C ASN A 98 5.20 6.42 -6.07
N ASN A 99 5.96 5.88 -5.13
CA ASN A 99 5.76 4.52 -4.64
C ASN A 99 4.64 4.48 -3.60
N ASN A 100 4.03 3.30 -3.44
CA ASN A 100 3.16 3.09 -2.29
C ASN A 100 3.96 3.26 -1.00
N VAL A 101 3.30 3.76 0.03
CA VAL A 101 3.89 4.01 1.34
C VAL A 101 3.08 3.30 2.41
N MET A 102 3.75 2.61 3.33
CA MET A 102 3.11 2.02 4.50
C MET A 102 3.94 2.32 5.75
N PHE A 103 3.39 3.15 6.61
CA PHE A 103 3.89 3.38 7.95
C PHE A 103 3.45 2.25 8.87
N THR A 104 4.30 1.85 9.80
CA THR A 104 3.95 0.90 10.87
C THR A 104 4.48 1.44 12.19
N PHE A 105 3.63 1.43 13.20
CA PHE A 105 3.92 1.95 14.54
C PHE A 105 3.21 1.08 15.59
N PRO A 106 3.55 1.19 16.87
CA PRO A 106 2.80 0.51 17.92
C PRO A 106 1.31 0.86 17.84
N GLU A 107 0.44 -0.14 18.00
CA GLU A 107 -1.01 0.08 17.96
C GLU A 107 -1.43 1.17 18.96
N MET A 108 -2.16 2.15 18.50
CA MET A 108 -2.62 3.30 19.27
C MET A 108 -3.97 3.81 18.80
N ASP A 109 -4.62 4.59 19.65
CA ASP A 109 -5.82 5.34 19.32
C ASP A 109 -5.44 6.75 18.90
N PHE A 110 -6.12 7.28 17.89
CA PHE A 110 -5.97 8.64 17.39
C PHE A 110 -7.17 9.47 17.81
N ALA A 111 -6.93 10.60 18.40
CA ALA A 111 -7.97 11.60 18.66
C ALA A 111 -8.39 12.30 17.35
N ASP A 112 -7.43 12.49 16.42
CA ASP A 112 -7.67 13.03 15.08
C ASP A 112 -6.58 12.55 14.12
N LEU A 113 -6.86 11.42 13.43
CA LEU A 113 -5.94 10.87 12.44
C LEU A 113 -5.86 11.78 11.21
N THR A 114 -4.73 12.44 11.04
CA THR A 114 -4.48 13.34 9.92
C THR A 114 -3.31 12.87 9.07
N VAL A 115 -3.50 12.84 7.74
CA VAL A 115 -2.45 12.60 6.75
C VAL A 115 -2.18 13.89 6.00
N ARG A 116 -0.91 14.32 5.98
CA ARG A 116 -0.49 15.56 5.33
C ARG A 116 0.58 15.30 4.29
N PHE A 117 0.35 15.83 3.10
CA PHE A 117 1.29 15.87 1.99
C PHE A 117 1.86 17.29 1.87
N PHE A 118 3.15 17.41 2.07
CA PHE A 118 3.82 18.71 2.03
C PHE A 118 4.36 18.99 0.64
N THR A 119 4.32 20.25 0.27
CA THR A 119 4.94 20.80 -0.94
C THR A 119 4.28 20.36 -2.25
N VAL A 120 2.98 20.59 -2.36
CA VAL A 120 2.31 20.60 -3.65
C VAL A 120 2.74 21.88 -4.39
N PRO A 121 3.48 21.79 -5.50
CA PRO A 121 3.94 22.98 -6.22
C PRO A 121 2.81 23.65 -7.00
N ASN A 122 3.00 24.94 -7.31
CA ASN A 122 2.03 25.71 -8.07
C ASN A 122 1.75 25.10 -9.45
N ASN A 123 0.50 25.09 -9.88
CA ASN A 123 0.00 24.50 -11.12
C ASN A 123 0.16 22.97 -11.22
N TYR A 124 0.37 22.28 -10.12
CA TYR A 124 0.40 20.84 -10.08
C TYR A 124 -0.80 20.29 -9.31
N GLN A 125 -1.51 19.35 -9.90
CA GLN A 125 -2.59 18.59 -9.26
C GLN A 125 -2.03 17.27 -8.78
N MET A 126 -2.00 17.09 -7.46
CA MET A 126 -1.64 15.82 -6.86
C MET A 126 -2.87 14.90 -6.89
N THR A 127 -2.65 13.64 -7.18
CA THR A 127 -3.68 12.60 -7.06
C THR A 127 -3.36 11.68 -5.91
N VAL A 128 -4.40 11.14 -5.27
CA VAL A 128 -4.33 10.06 -4.29
C VAL A 128 -5.46 9.09 -4.58
N SER A 129 -5.16 7.81 -4.78
CA SER A 129 -6.19 6.82 -5.08
C SER A 129 -6.73 6.15 -3.83
N PHE A 130 -5.88 5.79 -2.87
CA PHE A 130 -6.34 5.02 -1.74
C PHE A 130 -5.49 5.25 -0.48
N ILE A 131 -6.16 5.45 0.66
CA ILE A 131 -5.56 5.48 1.99
C ILE A 131 -6.27 4.43 2.86
N ALA A 132 -5.48 3.58 3.50
CA ALA A 132 -5.95 2.55 4.41
C ALA A 132 -5.25 2.67 5.76
N ALA A 133 -5.94 2.37 6.84
CA ALA A 133 -5.35 2.28 8.18
C ALA A 133 -6.05 1.19 9.00
N GLY A 134 -5.34 0.62 9.95
CA GLY A 134 -5.86 -0.42 10.83
C GLY A 134 -4.77 -1.19 11.53
N GLN A 135 -5.00 -2.46 11.76
CA GLN A 135 -4.02 -3.37 12.36
C GLN A 135 -3.19 -4.09 11.29
N TYR A 136 -1.99 -4.50 11.65
CA TYR A 136 -1.12 -5.29 10.79
C TYR A 136 -0.60 -6.56 11.49
N LEU A 137 -0.18 -7.53 10.71
CA LEU A 137 0.58 -8.69 11.14
C LEU A 137 2.06 -8.38 11.01
N ALA A 138 2.79 -8.49 12.11
CA ALA A 138 4.24 -8.51 12.10
C ALA A 138 4.73 -9.96 11.96
N ILE A 139 5.51 -10.23 10.91
CA ILE A 139 6.10 -11.54 10.69
C ILE A 139 7.56 -11.48 11.11
N GLU A 140 7.83 -11.91 12.34
CA GLU A 140 9.14 -11.80 12.99
C GLU A 140 10.22 -12.69 12.36
N THR A 141 9.83 -13.80 11.76
CA THR A 141 10.77 -14.81 11.23
C THR A 141 11.52 -14.33 9.99
N GLY A 142 11.20 -13.16 9.50
CA GLY A 142 11.84 -12.57 8.31
C GLY A 142 11.68 -13.48 7.09
N GLN A 143 11.85 -12.93 5.93
CA GLN A 143 11.87 -13.71 4.70
C GLN A 143 13.01 -14.72 4.75
N GLN A 144 12.70 -15.97 5.00
CA GLN A 144 13.67 -17.04 4.83
C GLN A 144 14.04 -17.16 3.34
N ALA A 145 15.23 -17.62 3.07
CA ALA A 145 15.80 -17.77 1.74
C ALA A 145 14.80 -18.41 0.76
N GLY A 146 14.22 -17.62 -0.14
CA GLY A 146 13.20 -18.06 -1.08
C GLY A 146 12.21 -16.97 -1.50
N TYR A 147 12.15 -15.84 -0.80
CA TYR A 147 11.36 -14.70 -1.23
C TYR A 147 12.00 -14.06 -2.46
N ALA A 148 11.45 -14.36 -3.60
CA ALA A 148 11.86 -13.70 -4.82
C ALA A 148 11.09 -12.39 -4.95
N ARG A 149 11.78 -11.25 -4.93
CA ARG A 149 11.24 -9.94 -5.28
C ARG A 149 10.86 -9.91 -6.76
N ASN A 150 9.86 -10.71 -7.11
CA ASN A 150 9.49 -10.94 -8.50
C ASN A 150 8.86 -9.72 -9.18
N TRP A 151 8.47 -8.69 -8.41
CA TRP A 151 7.79 -7.51 -8.91
C TRP A 151 8.72 -6.29 -9.15
N LEU A 152 9.93 -6.30 -8.64
CA LEU A 152 10.89 -5.25 -8.95
C LEU A 152 11.40 -5.41 -10.39
N ASN A 153 11.07 -4.45 -11.25
CA ASN A 153 11.59 -4.30 -12.62
C ASN A 153 11.02 -5.23 -13.71
N ARG A 154 9.81 -5.75 -13.58
CA ARG A 154 9.19 -6.47 -14.70
C ARG A 154 8.31 -5.56 -15.54
N HIS A 155 8.89 -4.93 -16.53
CA HIS A 155 8.14 -4.35 -17.63
C HIS A 155 7.67 -5.48 -18.56
N VAL A 156 6.37 -5.71 -18.63
CA VAL A 156 5.81 -6.62 -19.64
C VAL A 156 5.43 -5.80 -20.85
N THR A 157 6.25 -5.86 -21.88
CA THR A 157 5.92 -5.30 -23.19
C THR A 157 5.05 -6.29 -23.94
N GLN A 158 3.80 -5.97 -24.16
CA GLN A 158 2.95 -6.75 -25.05
C GLN A 158 3.22 -6.27 -26.49
N ARG A 159 3.88 -7.10 -27.29
CA ARG A 159 4.10 -6.85 -28.70
C ARG A 159 3.03 -7.60 -29.48
N SER A 160 2.24 -6.88 -30.28
CA SER A 160 1.44 -7.53 -31.30
C SER A 160 2.30 -7.66 -32.57
N ASN A 161 2.62 -8.89 -32.94
CA ASN A 161 3.31 -9.18 -34.16
C ASN A 161 2.27 -9.32 -35.27
N SER A 162 2.39 -8.53 -36.33
CA SER A 162 1.69 -8.80 -37.59
C SER A 162 2.47 -9.89 -38.34
N THR A 163 1.77 -10.84 -38.89
CA THR A 163 2.33 -11.88 -39.79
C THR A 163 2.61 -11.39 -41.20
N LEU A 164 2.37 -10.12 -41.49
CA LEU A 164 2.74 -9.45 -42.72
C LEU A 164 4.14 -8.82 -42.57
N GLU A 165 4.96 -8.89 -43.58
CA GLU A 165 6.40 -8.61 -43.67
C GLU A 165 6.89 -7.22 -43.20
N VAL A 166 6.10 -6.47 -42.48
CA VAL A 166 6.39 -5.09 -42.06
C VAL A 166 6.41 -5.00 -40.53
N GLY A 167 7.41 -5.53 -39.87
CA GLY A 167 7.73 -5.28 -38.46
C GLY A 167 6.58 -5.11 -37.45
N PRO A 168 6.84 -4.92 -36.17
CA PRO A 168 5.77 -4.76 -35.17
C PRO A 168 4.99 -3.46 -35.40
N ILE A 169 3.68 -3.58 -35.64
CA ILE A 169 2.80 -2.45 -35.97
C ILE A 169 2.48 -1.58 -34.74
N SER A 170 2.54 -2.14 -33.55
CA SER A 170 2.43 -1.38 -32.30
C SER A 170 3.03 -2.13 -31.13
N SER A 171 3.68 -1.44 -30.22
CA SER A 171 4.00 -1.92 -28.89
C SER A 171 3.20 -1.12 -27.89
N THR A 172 2.28 -1.76 -27.18
CA THR A 172 1.57 -1.14 -26.07
C THR A 172 2.23 -1.62 -24.78
N GLN A 173 2.86 -0.72 -24.05
CA GLN A 173 3.32 -1.02 -22.70
C GLN A 173 2.10 -0.91 -21.77
N ARG A 174 1.58 -2.04 -21.33
CA ARG A 174 0.56 -2.07 -20.29
C ARG A 174 1.23 -2.41 -18.99
N ALA A 175 0.98 -1.64 -17.94
CA ALA A 175 1.25 -2.08 -16.59
C ALA A 175 0.48 -3.39 -16.37
N LYS A 176 1.18 -4.51 -16.26
CA LYS A 176 0.56 -5.77 -15.85
C LYS A 176 0.64 -5.84 -14.35
N ALA A 177 -0.48 -6.21 -13.73
CA ALA A 177 -0.48 -6.68 -12.36
C ALA A 177 0.57 -7.80 -12.22
N LEU A 178 1.53 -7.61 -11.35
CA LEU A 178 2.61 -8.54 -11.11
C LEU A 178 2.13 -9.59 -10.09
N LYS A 179 2.55 -10.85 -10.26
CA LYS A 179 2.25 -11.89 -9.28
C LYS A 179 3.33 -11.95 -8.23
N GLY A 180 2.94 -11.86 -6.97
CA GLY A 180 3.81 -12.08 -5.82
C GLY A 180 3.57 -13.45 -5.19
N THR A 181 4.54 -13.93 -4.43
CA THR A 181 4.43 -15.12 -3.59
C THR A 181 5.15 -14.87 -2.28
N LEU A 182 4.46 -15.04 -1.19
CA LEU A 182 5.00 -15.08 0.16
C LEU A 182 4.99 -16.54 0.63
N SER A 183 6.08 -16.99 1.24
CA SER A 183 6.17 -18.31 1.86
C SER A 183 6.68 -18.18 3.28
N LEU A 184 5.94 -18.74 4.22
CA LEU A 184 6.26 -18.79 5.65
C LEU A 184 6.42 -20.26 6.04
N PRO A 185 7.65 -20.76 6.17
CA PRO A 185 7.90 -22.21 6.18
C PRO A 185 7.71 -22.90 7.53
N ASN A 186 7.59 -22.20 8.64
CA ASN A 186 7.59 -22.81 9.97
C ASN A 186 6.67 -22.05 10.94
N GLU A 187 5.45 -21.79 10.54
CA GLU A 187 4.48 -21.13 11.40
C GLU A 187 3.80 -22.12 12.35
N LEU A 188 3.47 -21.67 13.54
CA LEU A 188 2.72 -22.49 14.48
C LEU A 188 1.28 -22.70 13.96
N ALA A 189 0.74 -23.92 14.09
CA ALA A 189 -0.63 -24.22 13.66
C ALA A 189 -1.66 -23.30 14.33
N ILE A 190 -1.45 -22.92 15.58
CA ILE A 190 -2.32 -21.96 16.29
C ILE A 190 -2.33 -20.57 15.63
N PHE A 191 -1.21 -20.13 15.07
CA PHE A 191 -1.15 -18.89 14.28
C PHE A 191 -1.96 -19.04 13.00
N THR A 192 -1.83 -20.17 12.32
CA THR A 192 -2.51 -20.46 11.06
C THR A 192 -4.03 -20.53 11.24
N GLU A 193 -4.49 -21.19 12.29
CA GLU A 193 -5.92 -21.39 12.57
C GLU A 193 -6.62 -20.13 13.12
N GLY A 194 -5.85 -19.20 13.68
CA GLY A 194 -6.37 -17.94 14.24
C GLY A 194 -5.99 -16.72 13.37
N THR A 195 -4.92 -16.06 13.77
CA THR A 195 -4.52 -14.75 13.22
C THR A 195 -4.33 -14.74 11.70
N TRP A 196 -3.82 -15.84 11.12
CA TRP A 196 -3.66 -15.95 9.68
C TRP A 196 -5.00 -16.12 8.96
N GLN A 197 -5.94 -16.90 9.54
CA GLN A 197 -7.27 -17.06 8.96
C GLN A 197 -8.03 -15.74 8.95
N ASP A 198 -7.97 -14.96 10.04
CA ASP A 198 -8.59 -13.62 10.09
C ASP A 198 -8.04 -12.70 8.99
N PHE A 199 -6.72 -12.76 8.76
CA PHE A 199 -6.11 -12.02 7.64
C PHE A 199 -6.60 -12.51 6.29
N ILE A 200 -6.71 -13.82 6.07
CA ILE A 200 -7.18 -14.37 4.80
C ILE A 200 -8.62 -13.92 4.52
N ASP A 201 -9.51 -13.99 5.52
CA ASP A 201 -10.90 -13.56 5.39
C ASP A 201 -10.95 -12.07 5.00
N PHE A 202 -10.19 -11.21 5.68
CA PHE A 202 -10.05 -9.80 5.32
C PHE A 202 -9.54 -9.60 3.88
N SER A 203 -8.51 -10.35 3.49
CA SER A 203 -7.84 -10.17 2.19
C SER A 203 -8.69 -10.60 0.98
N PHE A 204 -9.71 -11.42 1.17
CA PHE A 204 -10.70 -11.74 0.15
C PHE A 204 -11.71 -10.61 -0.10
N GLU A 205 -11.96 -9.81 0.92
CA GLU A 205 -12.93 -8.72 0.84
C GLU A 205 -12.31 -7.40 0.40
N GLN A 206 -11.03 -7.19 0.74
CA GLN A 206 -10.35 -5.92 0.54
C GLN A 206 -8.89 -6.09 0.10
N PRO A 207 -8.33 -5.10 -0.62
CA PRO A 207 -6.91 -5.09 -0.89
C PRO A 207 -6.11 -4.98 0.41
N PHE A 208 -4.94 -5.59 0.42
CA PHE A 208 -4.04 -5.56 1.55
C PHE A 208 -2.66 -5.03 1.15
N PHE A 209 -1.94 -4.51 2.14
CA PHE A 209 -0.59 -3.99 1.94
C PHE A 209 0.44 -4.94 2.52
N ILE A 210 1.57 -5.05 1.83
CA ILE A 210 2.78 -5.72 2.33
C ILE A 210 3.89 -4.69 2.38
N LYS A 211 4.57 -4.56 3.53
CA LYS A 211 5.78 -3.77 3.72
C LYS A 211 6.95 -4.70 3.94
N GLU A 212 7.99 -4.59 3.10
CA GLU A 212 9.14 -5.50 3.12
C GLU A 212 10.16 -5.18 4.20
N PHE A 213 10.34 -3.90 4.52
CA PHE A 213 11.36 -3.45 5.46
C PHE A 213 10.73 -2.51 6.47
N GLN A 214 10.93 -2.81 7.75
CA GLN A 214 10.34 -2.06 8.85
C GLN A 214 10.71 -0.57 8.83
N ASP A 215 11.94 -0.24 8.46
CA ASP A 215 12.50 1.11 8.44
C ASP A 215 12.28 1.86 7.12
N LYS A 216 11.60 1.25 6.14
CA LYS A 216 11.38 1.83 4.80
C LYS A 216 9.91 1.83 4.42
N PRO A 217 9.15 2.88 4.77
CA PRO A 217 7.73 2.99 4.42
C PRO A 217 7.45 2.83 2.92
N GLU A 218 8.36 3.30 2.06
CA GLU A 218 8.28 3.21 0.60
C GLU A 218 8.55 1.81 0.02
N SER A 219 8.92 0.83 0.86
CA SER A 219 9.10 -0.57 0.46
C SER A 219 7.80 -1.36 0.55
N SER A 220 6.68 -0.74 0.24
CA SER A 220 5.35 -1.33 0.37
C SER A 220 4.65 -1.51 -0.97
N TYR A 221 3.71 -2.46 -0.98
CA TYR A 221 2.93 -2.85 -2.15
C TYR A 221 1.48 -3.05 -1.76
N ILE A 222 0.56 -2.63 -2.62
CA ILE A 222 -0.84 -3.02 -2.50
C ILE A 222 -1.08 -4.31 -3.27
N CYS A 223 -1.80 -5.23 -2.66
CA CYS A 223 -1.98 -6.60 -3.13
C CYS A 223 -3.47 -6.96 -3.23
N TYR A 224 -3.78 -7.80 -4.22
CA TYR A 224 -5.13 -8.26 -4.55
C TYR A 224 -5.13 -9.76 -4.85
N ASP A 225 -6.32 -10.34 -4.96
CA ASP A 225 -6.55 -11.71 -5.40
C ASP A 225 -5.71 -12.73 -4.61
N PRO A 226 -5.88 -12.81 -3.29
CA PRO A 226 -5.13 -13.73 -2.47
C PRO A 226 -5.45 -15.17 -2.85
N MET A 227 -4.41 -16.00 -2.97
CA MET A 227 -4.51 -17.43 -3.17
C MET A 227 -3.73 -18.13 -2.05
N PRO A 228 -4.34 -18.32 -0.87
CA PRO A 228 -3.68 -18.95 0.25
C PRO A 228 -3.49 -20.44 0.02
N GLY A 229 -2.42 -20.98 0.59
CA GLY A 229 -2.17 -22.40 0.69
C GLY A 229 -1.50 -22.71 2.02
N VAL A 230 -2.04 -23.66 2.73
CA VAL A 230 -1.48 -24.14 4.01
C VAL A 230 -1.23 -25.64 3.89
N LYS A 231 -0.06 -26.07 4.34
CA LYS A 231 0.30 -27.50 4.43
C LYS A 231 0.98 -27.75 5.76
N SER A 232 0.53 -28.77 6.48
CA SER A 232 1.21 -29.21 7.69
C SER A 232 2.63 -29.66 7.36
N HIS A 233 3.59 -29.30 8.23
CA HIS A 233 4.97 -29.68 8.04
C HIS A 233 5.12 -31.21 8.17
N PRO A 234 5.75 -31.90 7.22
CA PRO A 234 5.74 -33.38 7.17
C PRO A 234 6.44 -34.05 8.35
N GLN A 235 7.35 -33.35 9.02
CA GLN A 235 8.12 -33.89 10.14
C GLN A 235 7.68 -33.32 11.50
N THR A 236 6.87 -32.26 11.51
CA THR A 236 6.46 -31.56 12.74
C THR A 236 5.01 -31.10 12.58
N PRO A 237 4.02 -31.95 12.97
CA PRO A 237 2.60 -31.66 12.75
C PRO A 237 2.06 -30.40 13.43
N THR A 238 2.81 -29.84 14.38
CA THR A 238 2.45 -28.57 15.06
C THR A 238 2.91 -27.33 14.31
N LEU A 239 3.64 -27.52 13.19
CA LEU A 239 4.10 -26.45 12.32
C LEU A 239 3.43 -26.55 10.95
N ASP A 240 3.16 -25.41 10.37
CA ASP A 240 2.59 -25.27 9.05
C ASP A 240 3.55 -24.55 8.10
N VAL A 241 3.42 -24.87 6.82
CA VAL A 241 4.01 -24.12 5.72
C VAL A 241 2.91 -23.33 5.06
N ILE A 242 2.97 -22.03 5.21
CA ILE A 242 2.02 -21.11 4.62
C ILE A 242 2.57 -20.59 3.29
N THR A 243 1.75 -20.58 2.27
CA THR A 243 2.05 -19.95 0.98
C THR A 243 0.92 -19.02 0.61
N LEU A 244 1.21 -17.76 0.30
CA LEU A 244 0.26 -16.79 -0.20
C LEU A 244 0.73 -16.32 -1.57
N LYS A 245 -0.07 -16.56 -2.60
CA LYS A 245 0.11 -15.95 -3.92
C LYS A 245 -0.86 -14.80 -4.05
N PHE A 246 -0.45 -13.74 -4.70
CA PHE A 246 -1.25 -12.53 -4.84
C PHE A 246 -0.85 -11.76 -6.08
N THR A 247 -1.71 -10.82 -6.47
CA THR A 247 -1.47 -9.86 -7.53
C THR A 247 -1.00 -8.54 -6.90
N VAL A 248 0.11 -7.97 -7.39
CA VAL A 248 0.65 -6.69 -6.92
C VAL A 248 0.29 -5.60 -7.90
N TYR A 249 -0.22 -4.49 -7.42
CA TYR A 249 -0.36 -3.26 -8.18
C TYR A 249 0.72 -2.27 -7.74
N ASN A 250 1.61 -1.93 -8.66
CA ASN A 250 2.50 -0.80 -8.50
C ASN A 250 1.81 0.39 -9.16
N GLY A 251 1.30 1.30 -8.34
CA GLY A 251 0.81 2.57 -8.83
C GLY A 251 1.84 3.17 -9.81
N LEU A 252 1.36 3.66 -10.94
CA LEU A 252 2.18 4.36 -11.94
C LEU A 252 2.57 5.73 -11.43
#